data_2b59bd009a90e015cbcf9982713ea4b6
#
_entry.id   2b59bd009a90e015cbcf9982713ea4b6
#
_cell.length_a   1.000
_cell.length_b   1.000
_cell.length_c   1.000
_cell.angle_alpha   90.00
_cell.angle_beta   90.00
_cell.angle_gamma   90.00
#
_symmetry.space_group_name_H-M   'P 1'
#
loop_
_entity.id
_entity.type
_entity.pdbx_description
1 polymer ?
#
loop_
_entity_poly.entity_id
_entity_poly.type
_entity_poly.pdbx_seq_one_letter_code
_entity_poly.pdbx_strand_id
1 'polypeptide(L)'
;MAIDKFTKWIEYKPLVKYSAEKAVEFIQDIMHRFGMPNRIITDLGSPFTAREFQYWARDCGIEIDFASVAHPQANGQVERANGLILQGLKPRLYEDLKDYGGKWIDELPKVVWGLRTQISRATGYSPFFLVYGSEAVLPADLIWLSPRIEQYEEGEAEDGREGGSTFI
;
A
#
# COMPACT_ATOMS: atom_id res chain seq x y z
N MET A 1 8.57 -0.22 1.13
CA MET A 1 7.20 0.20 0.82
C MET A 1 6.94 0.02 -0.67
N ALA A 2 5.74 -0.40 -1.02
CA ALA A 2 5.25 -0.46 -2.40
C ALA A 2 3.89 0.23 -2.51
N ILE A 3 3.55 0.70 -3.69
CA ILE A 3 2.24 1.28 -4.00
C ILE A 3 1.72 0.67 -5.31
N ASP A 4 0.48 0.24 -5.30
CA ASP A 4 -0.19 -0.16 -6.53
C ASP A 4 -0.52 1.06 -7.39
N LYS A 5 -0.15 0.98 -8.66
CA LYS A 5 -0.26 2.12 -9.59
C LYS A 5 -1.70 2.54 -9.83
N PHE A 6 -2.64 1.60 -9.82
CA PHE A 6 -4.04 1.84 -10.17
C PHE A 6 -4.87 2.18 -8.94
N THR A 7 -4.89 1.31 -7.94
CA THR A 7 -5.69 1.47 -6.73
C THR A 7 -5.12 2.47 -5.73
N LYS A 8 -3.82 2.80 -5.84
CA LYS A 8 -3.06 3.60 -4.85
C LYS A 8 -2.93 2.90 -3.49
N TRP A 9 -3.17 1.59 -3.46
CA TRP A 9 -2.98 0.79 -2.27
C TRP A 9 -1.52 0.76 -1.85
N ILE A 10 -1.26 1.03 -0.58
CA ILE A 10 0.09 1.10 -0.01
C ILE A 10 0.36 -0.18 0.77
N GLU A 11 1.46 -0.85 0.45
CA GLU A 11 2.04 -1.93 1.22
C GLU A 11 3.35 -1.49 1.86
N TYR A 12 3.59 -1.93 3.09
CA TYR A 12 4.78 -1.54 3.83
C TYR A 12 5.27 -2.67 4.74
N LYS A 13 6.57 -2.67 4.99
CA LYS A 13 7.22 -3.56 5.96
C LYS A 13 8.34 -2.75 6.65
N PRO A 14 8.26 -2.50 7.96
CA PRO A 14 9.36 -1.89 8.69
C PRO A 14 10.56 -2.83 8.67
N LEU A 15 11.74 -2.30 8.40
CA LEU A 15 12.99 -3.07 8.32
C LEU A 15 14.09 -2.37 9.09
N VAL A 16 14.87 -3.12 9.85
CA VAL A 16 16.10 -2.64 10.49
C VAL A 16 17.25 -2.62 9.48
N LYS A 17 17.33 -3.64 8.64
CA LYS A 17 18.35 -3.77 7.60
C LYS A 17 17.69 -4.05 6.26
N TYR A 18 18.13 -3.35 5.24
CA TYR A 18 17.65 -3.48 3.89
C TYR A 18 18.56 -4.41 3.09
N SER A 19 18.01 -5.47 2.48
CA SER A 19 18.74 -6.45 1.68
C SER A 19 17.88 -6.98 0.54
N ALA A 20 18.49 -7.65 -0.45
CA ALA A 20 17.78 -8.30 -1.56
C ALA A 20 16.78 -9.36 -1.07
N GLU A 21 17.18 -10.19 -0.10
CA GLU A 21 16.32 -11.20 0.52
C GLU A 21 15.07 -10.57 1.15
N LYS A 22 15.24 -9.46 1.88
CA LYS A 22 14.10 -8.75 2.48
C LYS A 22 13.21 -8.07 1.45
N ALA A 23 13.76 -7.66 0.32
CA ALA A 23 12.97 -7.17 -0.81
C ALA A 23 12.14 -8.31 -1.43
N VAL A 24 12.75 -9.48 -1.65
CA VAL A 24 12.05 -10.68 -2.14
C VAL A 24 10.92 -11.08 -1.17
N GLU A 25 11.22 -11.25 0.13
CA GLU A 25 10.21 -11.58 1.15
C GLU A 25 9.02 -10.60 1.12
N PHE A 26 9.31 -9.31 0.99
CA PHE A 26 8.26 -8.29 0.97
C PHE A 26 7.37 -8.40 -0.26
N ILE A 27 7.94 -8.66 -1.45
CA ILE A 27 7.14 -8.85 -2.66
C ILE A 27 6.36 -10.16 -2.60
N GLN A 28 6.95 -11.24 -2.07
CA GLN A 28 6.24 -12.51 -1.85
C GLN A 28 5.02 -12.34 -0.92
N ASP A 29 5.16 -11.57 0.17
CA ASP A 29 4.04 -11.25 1.06
C ASP A 29 2.88 -10.54 0.32
N ILE A 30 3.21 -9.67 -0.65
CA ILE A 30 2.23 -9.01 -1.51
C ILE A 30 1.59 -10.00 -2.48
N MET A 31 2.41 -10.83 -3.13
CA MET A 31 1.95 -11.85 -4.08
C MET A 31 0.96 -12.84 -3.46
N HIS A 32 1.21 -13.26 -2.22
CA HIS A 32 0.32 -14.19 -1.51
C HIS A 32 -1.05 -13.58 -1.17
N ARG A 33 -1.17 -12.25 -1.18
CA ARG A 33 -2.43 -11.55 -0.87
C ARG A 33 -3.17 -11.06 -2.12
N PHE A 34 -2.44 -10.66 -3.15
CA PHE A 34 -3.00 -9.96 -4.31
C PHE A 34 -2.68 -10.64 -5.64
N GLY A 35 -1.93 -11.75 -5.63
CA GLY A 35 -1.47 -12.41 -6.85
C GLY A 35 -0.17 -11.83 -7.41
N MET A 36 0.27 -12.38 -8.54
CA MET A 36 1.53 -12.05 -9.18
C MET A 36 1.45 -10.70 -9.89
N PRO A 37 2.34 -9.73 -9.61
CA PRO A 37 2.42 -8.52 -10.40
C PRO A 37 3.08 -8.83 -11.77
N ASN A 38 2.56 -8.27 -12.83
CA ASN A 38 3.22 -8.37 -14.14
C ASN A 38 4.53 -7.58 -14.18
N ARG A 39 4.57 -6.44 -13.48
CA ARG A 39 5.69 -5.50 -13.52
C ARG A 39 5.89 -4.82 -12.19
N ILE A 40 7.16 -4.68 -11.81
CA ILE A 40 7.59 -3.90 -10.64
C ILE A 40 8.49 -2.78 -11.12
N ILE A 41 8.18 -1.55 -10.72
CA ILE A 41 9.02 -0.38 -10.98
C ILE A 41 9.78 -0.06 -9.71
N THR A 42 11.10 -0.01 -9.79
CA THR A 42 11.97 0.27 -8.64
C THR A 42 13.00 1.35 -8.97
N ASP A 43 13.64 1.91 -7.94
CA ASP A 43 14.87 2.68 -8.12
C ASP A 43 16.07 1.76 -8.38
N LEU A 44 17.24 2.38 -8.61
CA LEU A 44 18.52 1.66 -8.74
C LEU A 44 19.14 1.29 -7.38
N GLY A 45 18.34 1.17 -6.33
CA GLY A 45 18.79 0.75 -5.01
C GLY A 45 19.46 -0.62 -5.03
N SER A 46 20.51 -0.80 -4.21
CA SER A 46 21.33 -2.01 -4.19
C SER A 46 20.56 -3.33 -4.03
N PRO A 47 19.46 -3.43 -3.25
CA PRO A 47 18.71 -4.67 -3.15
C PRO A 47 18.00 -5.06 -4.45
N PHE A 48 17.53 -4.09 -5.23
CA PHE A 48 16.79 -4.34 -6.47
C PHE A 48 17.72 -4.61 -7.66
N THR A 49 18.95 -4.07 -7.60
CA THR A 49 20.00 -4.33 -8.61
C THR A 49 20.79 -5.60 -8.32
N ALA A 50 20.63 -6.20 -7.13
CA ALA A 50 21.29 -7.45 -6.75
C ALA A 50 20.83 -8.61 -7.65
N ARG A 51 21.79 -9.46 -8.04
CA ARG A 51 21.54 -10.62 -8.92
C ARG A 51 20.46 -11.55 -8.35
N GLU A 52 20.45 -11.76 -7.05
CA GLU A 52 19.49 -12.61 -6.35
C GLU A 52 18.04 -12.14 -6.58
N PHE A 53 17.80 -10.83 -6.41
CA PHE A 53 16.47 -10.25 -6.66
C PHE A 53 16.07 -10.37 -8.13
N GLN A 54 17.02 -10.09 -9.06
CA GLN A 54 16.77 -10.15 -10.50
C GLN A 54 16.47 -11.56 -10.99
N TYR A 55 17.23 -12.56 -10.51
CA TYR A 55 16.99 -13.96 -10.87
C TYR A 55 15.66 -14.44 -10.34
N TRP A 56 15.36 -14.13 -9.08
CA TRP A 56 14.08 -14.47 -8.47
C TRP A 56 12.89 -13.86 -9.25
N ALA A 57 12.94 -12.57 -9.58
CA ALA A 57 11.88 -11.91 -10.33
C ALA A 57 11.68 -12.54 -11.72
N ARG A 58 12.79 -12.83 -12.43
CA ARG A 58 12.74 -13.50 -13.71
C ARG A 58 12.15 -14.91 -13.63
N ASP A 59 12.52 -15.68 -12.62
CA ASP A 59 12.01 -17.03 -12.40
C ASP A 59 10.51 -17.02 -12.06
N CYS A 60 10.02 -15.93 -11.45
CA CYS A 60 8.59 -15.68 -11.22
C CYS A 60 7.87 -15.10 -12.46
N GLY A 61 8.58 -14.77 -13.54
CA GLY A 61 7.98 -14.11 -14.71
C GLY A 61 7.62 -12.64 -14.51
N ILE A 62 8.24 -11.97 -13.50
CA ILE A 62 7.98 -10.58 -13.16
C ILE A 62 8.97 -9.68 -13.92
N GLU A 63 8.45 -8.70 -14.67
CA GLU A 63 9.27 -7.68 -15.31
C GLU A 63 9.73 -6.64 -14.28
N ILE A 64 11.04 -6.34 -14.26
CA ILE A 64 11.61 -5.29 -13.43
C ILE A 64 11.97 -4.09 -14.30
N ASP A 65 11.32 -2.97 -14.07
CA ASP A 65 11.66 -1.68 -14.67
C ASP A 65 12.42 -0.81 -13.66
N PHE A 66 13.54 -0.29 -14.08
CA PHE A 66 14.26 0.71 -13.28
C PHE A 66 13.79 2.10 -13.65
N ALA A 67 13.28 2.84 -12.66
CA ALA A 67 13.03 4.26 -12.83
C ALA A 67 14.36 4.97 -13.05
N SER A 68 14.59 5.41 -14.29
CA SER A 68 15.78 6.18 -14.62
C SER A 68 15.65 7.61 -14.09
N VAL A 69 16.79 8.27 -13.88
CA VAL A 69 16.87 9.70 -13.55
C VAL A 69 16.13 10.56 -14.59
N ALA A 70 16.01 10.06 -15.83
CA ALA A 70 15.31 10.73 -16.92
C ALA A 70 13.77 10.59 -16.87
N HIS A 71 13.23 9.68 -16.05
CA HIS A 71 11.79 9.47 -15.90
C HIS A 71 11.35 9.46 -14.42
N PRO A 72 11.48 10.59 -13.71
CA PRO A 72 11.17 10.67 -12.27
C PRO A 72 9.68 10.41 -11.95
N GLN A 73 8.79 10.51 -12.94
CA GLN A 73 7.36 10.25 -12.76
C GLN A 73 7.05 8.79 -12.35
N ALA A 74 7.92 7.85 -12.71
CA ALA A 74 7.74 6.43 -12.36
C ALA A 74 7.85 6.20 -10.85
N ASN A 75 8.79 6.87 -10.16
CA ASN A 75 8.94 6.80 -8.70
C ASN A 75 8.10 7.83 -7.93
N GLY A 76 7.56 8.84 -8.62
CA GLY A 76 6.86 9.96 -7.99
C GLY A 76 5.64 9.53 -7.15
N GLN A 77 5.04 8.38 -7.43
CA GLN A 77 3.94 7.85 -6.62
C GLN A 77 4.42 7.31 -5.28
N VAL A 78 5.53 6.56 -5.29
CA VAL A 78 6.15 6.01 -4.07
C VAL A 78 6.69 7.14 -3.20
N GLU A 79 7.36 8.13 -3.80
CA GLU A 79 7.87 9.32 -3.10
C GLU A 79 6.74 10.14 -2.47
N ARG A 80 5.64 10.33 -3.20
CA ARG A 80 4.45 11.01 -2.65
C ARG A 80 3.83 10.23 -1.50
N ALA A 81 3.69 8.90 -1.62
CA ALA A 81 3.16 8.07 -0.55
C ALA A 81 4.07 8.10 0.68
N ASN A 82 5.40 8.07 0.51
CA ASN A 82 6.37 8.28 1.59
C ASN A 82 6.17 9.64 2.27
N GLY A 83 6.00 10.70 1.49
CA GLY A 83 5.72 12.05 2.00
C GLY A 83 4.44 12.10 2.84
N LEU A 84 3.37 11.48 2.38
CA LEU A 84 2.09 11.41 3.11
C LEU A 84 2.22 10.62 4.42
N ILE A 85 2.93 9.49 4.41
CA ILE A 85 3.21 8.71 5.62
C ILE A 85 4.00 9.56 6.63
N LEU A 86 5.06 10.22 6.19
CA LEU A 86 5.86 11.09 7.06
C LEU A 86 5.03 12.26 7.61
N GLN A 87 4.17 12.87 6.80
CA GLN A 87 3.27 13.92 7.25
C GLN A 87 2.26 13.43 8.30
N GLY A 88 1.76 12.20 8.14
CA GLY A 88 0.87 11.58 9.11
C GLY A 88 1.56 11.16 10.41
N LEU A 89 2.84 10.75 10.35
CA LEU A 89 3.62 10.36 11.52
C LEU A 89 4.10 11.56 12.34
N LYS A 90 4.54 12.63 11.69
CA LYS A 90 5.10 13.82 12.36
C LYS A 90 4.26 14.32 13.54
N PRO A 91 2.95 14.63 13.38
CA PRO A 91 2.14 15.15 14.49
C PRO A 91 1.98 14.15 15.64
N ARG A 92 1.96 12.86 15.33
CA ARG A 92 1.78 11.78 16.31
C ARG A 92 3.03 11.48 17.13
N LEU A 93 4.19 11.84 16.60
CA LEU A 93 5.48 11.62 17.25
C LEU A 93 6.01 12.86 17.98
N TYR A 94 5.44 14.04 17.71
CA TYR A 94 6.01 15.32 18.17
C TYR A 94 5.97 15.50 19.69
N GLU A 95 5.00 14.92 20.37
CA GLU A 95 4.89 14.99 21.83
C GLU A 95 5.84 14.03 22.58
N ASP A 96 6.31 12.98 21.90
CA ASP A 96 7.02 11.85 22.51
C ASP A 96 8.47 11.65 22.02
N LEU A 97 8.97 12.52 21.14
CA LEU A 97 10.28 12.35 20.49
C LEU A 97 11.49 12.33 21.43
N LYS A 98 11.31 12.70 22.72
CA LYS A 98 12.41 12.75 23.69
C LYS A 98 12.76 11.37 24.27
N ASP A 99 11.84 10.39 24.26
CA ASP A 99 12.04 9.16 25.05
C ASP A 99 11.95 7.81 24.29
N TYR A 100 11.36 7.74 23.06
CA TYR A 100 11.14 6.44 22.42
C TYR A 100 11.28 6.45 20.88
N GLY A 101 12.44 6.08 20.38
CA GLY A 101 12.69 5.87 18.94
C GLY A 101 11.89 4.72 18.29
N GLY A 102 11.06 3.98 19.04
CA GLY A 102 10.27 2.83 18.54
C GLY A 102 8.79 3.13 18.26
N LYS A 103 8.23 4.18 18.78
CA LYS A 103 6.79 4.49 18.69
C LYS A 103 6.26 4.70 17.25
N TRP A 104 7.12 5.08 16.31
CA TRP A 104 6.71 5.23 14.92
C TRP A 104 6.21 3.92 14.29
N ILE A 105 6.72 2.77 14.76
CA ILE A 105 6.31 1.45 14.27
C ILE A 105 4.85 1.20 14.66
N ASP A 106 4.44 1.61 15.86
CA ASP A 106 3.07 1.43 16.37
C ASP A 106 2.08 2.42 15.71
N GLU A 107 2.54 3.60 15.32
CA GLU A 107 1.73 4.62 14.66
C GLU A 107 1.62 4.39 13.13
N LEU A 108 2.60 3.73 12.53
CA LEU A 108 2.63 3.50 11.08
C LEU A 108 1.39 2.78 10.55
N PRO A 109 0.88 1.69 11.17
CA PRO A 109 -0.35 1.03 10.74
C PRO A 109 -1.56 1.97 10.72
N LYS A 110 -1.69 2.85 11.71
CA LYS A 110 -2.80 3.80 11.82
C LYS A 110 -2.75 4.85 10.71
N VAL A 111 -1.56 5.35 10.39
CA VAL A 111 -1.36 6.30 9.28
C VAL A 111 -1.68 5.65 7.95
N VAL A 112 -1.15 4.46 7.70
CA VAL A 112 -1.39 3.74 6.43
C VAL A 112 -2.86 3.34 6.31
N TRP A 113 -3.51 2.93 7.41
CA TRP A 113 -4.96 2.69 7.41
C TRP A 113 -5.73 3.93 6.96
N GLY A 114 -5.45 5.10 7.53
CA GLY A 114 -6.08 6.35 7.09
C GLY A 114 -5.87 6.64 5.60
N LEU A 115 -4.66 6.39 5.07
CA LEU A 115 -4.37 6.58 3.64
C LEU A 115 -5.08 5.57 2.74
N ARG A 116 -5.32 4.35 3.23
CA ARG A 116 -6.06 3.31 2.49
C ARG A 116 -7.57 3.56 2.44
N THR A 117 -8.12 4.19 3.48
CA THR A 117 -9.56 4.45 3.63
C THR A 117 -10.00 5.86 3.23
N GLN A 118 -9.04 6.77 3.02
CA GLN A 118 -9.33 8.12 2.55
C GLN A 118 -9.47 8.15 1.03
N ILE A 119 -10.43 8.94 0.54
CA ILE A 119 -10.62 9.15 -0.91
C ILE A 119 -9.36 9.76 -1.53
N SER A 120 -8.80 9.08 -2.51
CA SER A 120 -7.68 9.57 -3.29
C SER A 120 -8.13 10.58 -4.34
N ARG A 121 -7.50 11.76 -4.38
CA ARG A 121 -7.79 12.76 -5.41
C ARG A 121 -7.47 12.28 -6.83
N ALA A 122 -6.59 11.30 -6.97
CA ALA A 122 -6.18 10.78 -8.27
C ALA A 122 -7.19 9.81 -8.89
N THR A 123 -7.96 9.10 -8.06
CA THR A 123 -8.90 8.05 -8.51
C THR A 123 -10.36 8.42 -8.23
N GLY A 124 -10.62 9.35 -7.31
CA GLY A 124 -11.97 9.68 -6.82
C GLY A 124 -12.55 8.65 -5.83
N TYR A 125 -11.82 7.56 -5.55
CA TYR A 125 -12.22 6.48 -4.66
C TYR A 125 -11.20 6.26 -3.56
N SER A 126 -11.58 5.56 -2.49
CA SER A 126 -10.61 5.08 -1.52
C SER A 126 -9.79 3.93 -2.11
N PRO A 127 -8.50 3.78 -1.78
CA PRO A 127 -7.74 2.59 -2.14
C PRO A 127 -8.39 1.30 -1.62
N PHE A 128 -9.04 1.36 -0.48
CA PHE A 128 -9.74 0.23 0.10
C PHE A 128 -10.91 -0.23 -0.78
N PHE A 129 -11.73 0.71 -1.25
CA PHE A 129 -12.83 0.41 -2.17
C PHE A 129 -12.31 -0.23 -3.46
N LEU A 130 -11.25 0.32 -4.05
CA LEU A 130 -10.70 -0.20 -5.31
C LEU A 130 -10.10 -1.61 -5.20
N VAL A 131 -9.70 -2.03 -3.98
CA VAL A 131 -9.15 -3.38 -3.74
C VAL A 131 -10.26 -4.37 -3.37
N TYR A 132 -11.23 -3.97 -2.56
CA TYR A 132 -12.20 -4.88 -1.95
C TYR A 132 -13.62 -4.76 -2.50
N GLY A 133 -13.89 -3.76 -3.36
CA GLY A 133 -15.22 -3.51 -3.92
C GLY A 133 -16.21 -2.85 -2.96
N SER A 134 -15.81 -2.61 -1.71
CA SER A 134 -16.63 -1.96 -0.68
C SER A 134 -15.78 -1.02 0.17
N GLU A 135 -16.41 -0.01 0.78
CA GLU A 135 -15.70 0.88 1.71
C GLU A 135 -15.45 0.18 3.06
N ALA A 136 -14.33 0.53 3.67
CA ALA A 136 -14.01 0.04 5.01
C ALA A 136 -15.05 0.53 6.03
N VAL A 137 -15.43 -0.36 6.94
CA VAL A 137 -16.15 0.04 8.16
C VAL A 137 -15.16 0.72 9.10
N LEU A 138 -15.41 1.98 9.41
CA LEU A 138 -14.57 2.76 10.31
C LEU A 138 -15.08 2.67 11.76
N PRO A 139 -14.21 2.89 12.77
CA PRO A 139 -14.66 2.91 14.16
C PRO A 139 -15.81 3.89 14.43
N ALA A 140 -15.85 5.02 13.73
CA ALA A 140 -16.93 5.99 13.82
C ALA A 140 -18.26 5.40 13.32
N ASP A 141 -18.25 4.57 12.29
CA ASP A 141 -19.46 3.92 11.76
C ASP A 141 -20.08 2.98 12.78
N LEU A 142 -19.24 2.28 13.57
CA LEU A 142 -19.69 1.40 14.65
C LEU A 142 -20.27 2.17 15.84
N ILE A 143 -19.64 3.30 16.20
CA ILE A 143 -20.07 4.14 17.34
C ILE A 143 -21.41 4.82 17.05
N TRP A 144 -21.57 5.31 15.81
CA TRP A 144 -22.74 6.11 15.43
C TRP A 144 -23.79 5.32 14.67
N LEU A 145 -23.67 3.97 14.61
CA LEU A 145 -24.59 3.07 13.90
C LEU A 145 -24.94 3.65 12.52
N SER A 146 -23.91 3.80 11.68
CA SER A 146 -24.12 4.40 10.36
C SER A 146 -25.13 3.59 9.55
N PRO A 147 -25.91 4.22 8.64
CA PRO A 147 -26.89 3.51 7.80
C PRO A 147 -26.29 2.32 7.05
N ARG A 148 -25.00 2.36 6.74
CA ARG A 148 -24.25 1.27 6.12
C ARG A 148 -24.18 0.00 6.98
N ILE A 149 -24.19 0.14 8.30
CA ILE A 149 -24.18 -0.99 9.24
C ILE A 149 -25.60 -1.46 9.51
N GLU A 150 -26.54 -0.52 9.69
CA GLU A 150 -27.95 -0.83 9.95
C GLU A 150 -28.65 -1.51 8.76
N GLN A 151 -28.26 -1.13 7.54
CA GLN A 151 -28.84 -1.62 6.29
C GLN A 151 -27.97 -2.65 5.59
N TYR A 152 -27.01 -3.27 6.30
CA TYR A 152 -26.17 -4.30 5.70
C TYR A 152 -27.03 -5.52 5.35
N GLU A 153 -27.21 -5.74 4.05
CA GLU A 153 -27.77 -6.95 3.47
C GLU A 153 -26.64 -7.71 2.75
N GLU A 154 -26.54 -9.02 3.02
CA GLU A 154 -25.47 -9.86 2.49
C GLU A 154 -25.46 -9.90 0.95
N GLY A 155 -26.64 -9.83 0.31
CA GLY A 155 -26.80 -9.78 -1.13
C GLY A 155 -26.21 -8.53 -1.81
N GLU A 156 -26.32 -7.36 -1.19
CA GLU A 156 -25.73 -6.12 -1.74
C GLU A 156 -24.20 -6.14 -1.72
N ALA A 157 -23.62 -6.86 -0.76
CA ALA A 157 -22.17 -7.03 -0.69
C ALA A 157 -21.62 -7.95 -1.80
N GLU A 158 -22.43 -8.90 -2.27
CA GLU A 158 -22.08 -9.77 -3.40
C GLU A 158 -22.21 -9.04 -4.73
N ASP A 159 -23.26 -8.28 -4.95
CA ASP A 159 -23.46 -7.46 -6.15
C ASP A 159 -22.33 -6.42 -6.32
N GLY A 160 -21.84 -5.83 -5.22
CA GLY A 160 -20.72 -4.92 -5.22
C GLY A 160 -19.38 -5.58 -5.65
N ARG A 161 -19.20 -6.87 -5.34
CA ARG A 161 -18.02 -7.66 -5.77
C ARG A 161 -18.08 -8.04 -7.24
N GLU A 162 -19.26 -8.36 -7.77
CA GLU A 162 -19.46 -8.66 -9.18
C GLU A 162 -19.26 -7.42 -10.06
N GLY A 163 -19.76 -6.25 -9.63
CA GLY A 163 -19.57 -4.98 -10.32
C GLY A 163 -18.10 -4.51 -10.36
N GLY A 164 -17.31 -4.83 -9.34
CA GLY A 164 -15.87 -4.52 -9.27
C GLY A 164 -15.01 -5.39 -10.21
N SER A 165 -15.50 -6.55 -10.63
CA SER A 165 -14.79 -7.49 -11.51
C SER A 165 -14.79 -7.08 -13.00
N THR A 166 -15.54 -6.03 -13.35
CA THR A 166 -15.70 -5.59 -14.76
C THR A 166 -14.66 -4.55 -15.20
N PHE A 167 -13.71 -4.19 -14.32
CA PHE A 167 -12.63 -3.21 -14.60
C PHE A 167 -11.24 -3.86 -14.67
N ILE A 168 -11.14 -5.06 -15.26
CA ILE A 168 -9.84 -5.63 -15.62
C ILE A 168 -9.60 -5.43 -17.11
#